data_920ae8ccf1fc8ff124487c78545d8916
#
_entry.id   920ae8ccf1fc8ff124487c78545d8916
#
_cell.length_a   1.000
_cell.length_b   1.000
_cell.length_c   1.000
_cell.angle_alpha   90.00
_cell.angle_beta   90.00
_cell.angle_gamma   90.00
#
_symmetry.space_group_name_H-M   'P 1'
#
loop_
_entity.id
_entity.type
_entity.pdbx_description
1 polymer ?
#
loop_
_entity_poly.entity_id
_entity_poly.type
_entity_poly.pdbx_seq_one_letter_code
_entity_poly.pdbx_strand_id
1 'polypeptide(L)'
;MKKAVVVGALGVMGRYIVDKLAALPDWEVIGLSRRKGEDRPSVRYVAVDVLQAWAPDFGEATHVFYAAFQASAGKAADYASNVAPNRDMLINSVAAIERVSPNLERVVLITGTKYYGSHLGPFKTPARETDPRHAGANYYFDQIDWLTDFQKGKRWTWSDLRPQTLCGFAPGMAMSILPVIAVYAAIMKELGRPLAWPGKPGSGSNIYQVTDSGHFANAALWAATDARCANQAYNITNGDYFRWQNLWPQLAAVFCMEAGEPSPMNLTEFMADKAPVWDTIVKKYGLKPYRFDEVVAWPFGDYVFNTSWDVMSNVTKCRQHGFHEVVDSEEMFVRLLTQFREQGIVP
;
A
#
# COMPACT_ATOMS: atom_id res chain seq x y z
N MET A 1 -15.71 17.97 16.22
CA MET A 1 -14.84 17.83 15.04
C MET A 1 -13.79 16.78 15.37
N LYS A 2 -13.57 15.81 14.51
CA LYS A 2 -12.56 14.75 14.70
C LYS A 2 -11.23 15.24 14.14
N LYS A 3 -10.14 14.94 14.82
CA LYS A 3 -8.79 15.24 14.33
C LYS A 3 -8.02 13.95 14.14
N ALA A 4 -7.62 13.69 12.90
CA ALA A 4 -6.83 12.54 12.50
C ALA A 4 -5.35 12.90 12.37
N VAL A 5 -4.48 12.07 12.90
CA VAL A 5 -3.05 12.09 12.58
C VAL A 5 -2.74 10.90 11.68
N VAL A 6 -2.25 11.14 10.46
CA VAL A 6 -1.86 10.12 9.50
C VAL A 6 -0.34 10.05 9.44
N VAL A 7 0.25 9.01 10.02
CA VAL A 7 1.70 8.77 10.00
C VAL A 7 2.06 8.03 8.71
N GLY A 8 2.99 8.59 7.92
CA GLY A 8 3.26 8.12 6.57
C GLY A 8 2.32 8.71 5.51
N ALA A 9 1.86 9.93 5.73
CA ALA A 9 0.80 10.61 4.96
C ALA A 9 1.09 10.79 3.46
N LEU A 10 2.36 10.79 3.03
CA LEU A 10 2.74 10.89 1.61
C LEU A 10 2.97 9.53 0.95
N GLY A 11 2.85 8.43 1.70
CA GLY A 11 2.90 7.07 1.16
C GLY A 11 1.62 6.67 0.42
N VAL A 12 1.67 5.54 -0.31
CA VAL A 12 0.56 5.06 -1.12
C VAL A 12 -0.73 4.83 -0.31
N MET A 13 -0.66 4.40 0.94
CA MET A 13 -1.82 4.24 1.83
C MET A 13 -2.20 5.57 2.49
N GLY A 14 -1.22 6.24 3.10
CA GLY A 14 -1.45 7.46 3.86
C GLY A 14 -2.08 8.56 3.03
N ARG A 15 -1.66 8.74 1.79
CA ARG A 15 -2.21 9.74 0.88
C ARG A 15 -3.71 9.55 0.64
N TYR A 16 -4.14 8.33 0.33
CA TYR A 16 -5.55 8.04 0.08
C TYR A 16 -6.39 8.17 1.36
N ILE A 17 -5.84 7.84 2.53
CA ILE A 17 -6.50 8.09 3.83
C ILE A 17 -6.63 9.59 4.06
N VAL A 18 -5.59 10.39 3.84
CA VAL A 18 -5.65 11.86 3.94
C VAL A 18 -6.72 12.42 3.02
N ASP A 19 -6.74 12.01 1.74
CA ASP A 19 -7.69 12.49 0.76
C ASP A 19 -9.13 12.12 1.14
N LYS A 20 -9.35 10.89 1.62
CA LYS A 20 -10.66 10.44 2.10
C LYS A 20 -11.17 11.25 3.28
N LEU A 21 -10.33 11.46 4.28
CA LEU A 21 -10.71 12.19 5.49
C LEU A 21 -10.91 13.69 5.21
N ALA A 22 -10.05 14.29 4.38
CA ALA A 22 -10.15 15.70 3.98
C ALA A 22 -11.43 16.04 3.22
N ALA A 23 -12.06 15.05 2.57
CA ALA A 23 -13.35 15.23 1.89
C ALA A 23 -14.54 15.23 2.84
N LEU A 24 -14.34 14.97 4.13
CA LEU A 24 -15.41 14.91 5.15
C LEU A 24 -15.42 16.22 5.96
N PRO A 25 -16.58 16.86 6.14
CA PRO A 25 -16.66 18.19 6.75
C PRO A 25 -16.36 18.20 8.27
N ASP A 26 -16.44 17.05 8.93
CA ASP A 26 -16.23 16.89 10.37
C ASP A 26 -14.83 16.39 10.75
N TRP A 27 -13.88 16.36 9.77
CA TRP A 27 -12.51 15.93 9.99
C TRP A 27 -11.48 17.03 9.72
N GLU A 28 -10.50 17.14 10.59
CA GLU A 28 -9.22 17.84 10.42
C GLU A 28 -8.10 16.77 10.32
N VAL A 29 -7.15 16.95 9.41
CA VAL A 29 -6.10 15.98 9.16
C VAL A 29 -4.72 16.58 9.35
N ILE A 30 -3.90 15.93 10.17
CA ILE A 30 -2.47 16.19 10.30
C ILE A 30 -1.72 15.07 9.61
N GLY A 31 -1.04 15.39 8.51
CA GLY A 31 -0.21 14.43 7.77
C GLY A 31 1.24 14.47 8.22
N LEU A 32 1.75 13.38 8.78
CA LEU A 32 3.16 13.26 9.19
C LEU A 32 3.98 12.51 8.14
N SER A 33 5.10 13.08 7.74
CA SER A 33 6.07 12.41 6.87
C SER A 33 7.45 13.07 6.98
N ARG A 34 8.51 12.40 6.50
CA ARG A 34 9.87 12.98 6.48
C ARG A 34 9.99 14.20 5.55
N ARG A 35 9.20 14.25 4.48
CA ARG A 35 9.09 15.41 3.58
C ARG A 35 7.82 16.16 3.93
N LYS A 36 7.87 17.49 3.86
CA LYS A 36 6.66 18.29 3.98
C LYS A 36 5.78 18.12 2.73
N GLY A 37 4.49 17.84 2.95
CA GLY A 37 3.47 17.91 1.91
C GLY A 37 2.93 19.32 1.75
N GLU A 38 2.07 19.52 0.78
CA GLU A 38 1.38 20.79 0.52
C GLU A 38 0.14 20.90 1.41
N ASP A 39 0.10 21.93 2.25
CA ASP A 39 -1.04 22.21 3.12
C ASP A 39 -2.25 22.62 2.27
N ARG A 40 -3.45 22.21 2.66
CA ARG A 40 -4.71 22.52 1.98
C ARG A 40 -5.85 22.62 3.01
N PRO A 41 -7.04 23.13 2.62
CA PRO A 41 -8.16 23.19 3.57
C PRO A 41 -8.35 21.86 4.29
N SER A 42 -8.51 21.91 5.63
CA SER A 42 -8.61 20.78 6.56
C SER A 42 -7.41 19.81 6.62
N VAL A 43 -6.29 20.08 5.90
CA VAL A 43 -5.08 19.23 5.93
C VAL A 43 -3.84 20.06 6.20
N ARG A 44 -3.14 19.77 7.29
CA ARG A 44 -1.82 20.32 7.62
C ARG A 44 -0.77 19.22 7.55
N TYR A 45 0.33 19.43 6.80
CA TYR A 45 1.45 18.50 6.78
C TYR A 45 2.57 18.97 7.70
N VAL A 46 3.11 18.04 8.49
CA VAL A 46 4.25 18.25 9.36
C VAL A 46 5.40 17.36 8.93
N ALA A 47 6.55 17.98 8.63
CA ALA A 47 7.77 17.25 8.32
C ALA A 47 8.40 16.76 9.63
N VAL A 48 8.49 15.43 9.81
CA VAL A 48 9.06 14.81 11.00
C VAL A 48 9.66 13.44 10.65
N ASP A 49 10.81 13.15 11.22
CA ASP A 49 11.36 11.80 11.25
C ASP A 49 10.98 11.16 12.58
N VAL A 50 9.98 10.28 12.53
CA VAL A 50 9.45 9.61 13.73
C VAL A 50 10.40 8.56 14.34
N LEU A 51 11.55 8.29 13.72
CA LEU A 51 12.63 7.56 14.38
C LEU A 51 13.39 8.42 15.40
N GLN A 52 13.34 9.74 15.26
CA GLN A 52 13.94 10.67 16.19
C GLN A 52 12.95 11.06 17.29
N ALA A 53 13.47 11.56 18.41
CA ALA A 53 12.61 12.17 19.43
C ALA A 53 11.94 13.43 18.88
N TRP A 54 10.62 13.54 19.03
CA TRP A 54 9.83 14.68 18.57
C TRP A 54 8.68 14.97 19.52
N ALA A 55 8.14 16.17 19.42
CA ALA A 55 6.97 16.58 20.18
C ALA A 55 5.87 17.08 19.23
N PRO A 56 4.63 16.59 19.35
CA PRO A 56 3.51 17.09 18.58
C PRO A 56 3.21 18.57 18.91
N ASP A 57 3.02 19.39 17.86
CA ASP A 57 2.67 20.82 17.96
C ASP A 57 1.29 21.15 17.38
N PHE A 58 0.49 20.11 17.11
CA PHE A 58 -0.81 20.22 16.43
C PHE A 58 -2.02 20.05 17.38
N GLY A 59 -1.77 20.00 18.69
CA GLY A 59 -2.81 19.80 19.72
C GLY A 59 -3.30 18.35 19.81
N GLU A 60 -4.48 18.16 20.39
CA GLU A 60 -5.07 16.85 20.63
C GLU A 60 -5.54 16.19 19.34
N ALA A 61 -5.33 14.88 19.22
CA ALA A 61 -5.87 14.04 18.18
C ALA A 61 -6.95 13.10 18.75
N THR A 62 -7.96 12.79 17.94
CA THR A 62 -8.96 11.76 18.27
C THR A 62 -8.65 10.41 17.60
N HIS A 63 -7.96 10.44 16.47
CA HIS A 63 -7.67 9.24 15.69
C HIS A 63 -6.24 9.26 15.16
N VAL A 64 -5.59 8.09 15.15
CA VAL A 64 -4.28 7.90 14.54
C VAL A 64 -4.40 6.82 13.46
N PHE A 65 -3.90 7.12 12.26
CA PHE A 65 -3.74 6.15 11.16
C PHE A 65 -2.25 5.93 10.93
N TYR A 66 -1.76 4.75 11.25
CA TYR A 66 -0.35 4.45 11.12
C TYR A 66 -0.07 3.65 9.84
N ALA A 67 0.45 4.33 8.82
CA ALA A 67 0.78 3.81 7.49
C ALA A 67 2.28 3.95 7.13
N ALA A 68 3.13 4.29 8.10
CA ALA A 68 4.54 4.48 7.85
C ALA A 68 5.29 3.15 7.72
N PHE A 69 6.19 3.11 6.74
CA PHE A 69 7.13 2.01 6.52
C PHE A 69 8.48 2.58 6.06
N GLN A 70 9.56 1.98 6.55
CA GLN A 70 10.91 2.27 6.08
C GLN A 70 11.63 0.95 5.76
N ALA A 71 12.09 0.83 4.52
CA ALA A 71 13.02 -0.23 4.14
C ALA A 71 14.44 0.17 4.57
N SER A 72 15.21 -0.78 5.11
CA SER A 72 16.64 -0.61 5.37
C SER A 72 17.40 -0.46 4.05
N ALA A 73 18.33 0.49 4.00
CA ALA A 73 19.11 0.78 2.80
C ALA A 73 19.83 -0.49 2.29
N GLY A 74 19.67 -0.79 0.99
CA GLY A 74 20.36 -1.88 0.30
C GLY A 74 19.86 -3.30 0.59
N LYS A 75 18.85 -3.48 1.44
CA LYS A 75 18.36 -4.81 1.86
C LYS A 75 16.85 -4.86 2.03
N ALA A 76 16.09 -4.48 1.00
CA ALA A 76 14.63 -4.59 1.04
C ALA A 76 14.13 -6.03 1.33
N ALA A 77 14.95 -7.03 1.04
CA ALA A 77 14.68 -8.45 1.28
C ALA A 77 15.09 -8.92 2.71
N ASP A 78 15.89 -8.16 3.45
CA ASP A 78 16.26 -8.51 4.82
C ASP A 78 15.17 -8.02 5.79
N TYR A 79 14.21 -8.90 6.03
CA TYR A 79 13.10 -8.62 6.94
C TYR A 79 13.57 -8.36 8.38
N ALA A 80 14.61 -9.04 8.83
CA ALA A 80 15.11 -8.91 10.20
C ALA A 80 15.67 -7.50 10.46
N SER A 81 16.39 -6.92 9.51
CA SER A 81 16.92 -5.55 9.64
C SER A 81 15.84 -4.47 9.63
N ASN A 82 14.65 -4.78 9.11
CA ASN A 82 13.50 -3.86 9.09
C ASN A 82 12.67 -3.89 10.38
N VAL A 83 12.85 -4.88 11.27
CA VAL A 83 11.99 -5.06 12.45
C VAL A 83 12.11 -3.90 13.42
N ALA A 84 13.30 -3.66 13.96
CA ALA A 84 13.49 -2.64 14.98
C ALA A 84 13.11 -1.21 14.50
N PRO A 85 13.56 -0.72 13.33
CA PRO A 85 13.19 0.62 12.88
C PRO A 85 11.67 0.79 12.71
N ASN A 86 10.98 -0.20 12.12
CA ASN A 86 9.54 -0.07 11.88
C ASN A 86 8.72 -0.22 13.17
N ARG A 87 9.15 -1.04 14.13
CA ARG A 87 8.57 -1.07 15.48
C ARG A 87 8.77 0.27 16.18
N ASP A 88 9.98 0.80 16.20
CA ASP A 88 10.33 2.02 16.93
C ASP A 88 9.63 3.26 16.35
N MET A 89 9.43 3.34 15.03
CA MET A 89 8.62 4.38 14.40
C MET A 89 7.17 4.36 14.90
N LEU A 90 6.56 3.17 15.06
CA LEU A 90 5.21 3.07 15.63
C LEU A 90 5.19 3.54 17.08
N ILE A 91 6.12 3.04 17.90
CA ILE A 91 6.24 3.38 19.32
C ILE A 91 6.35 4.89 19.49
N ASN A 92 7.32 5.50 18.82
CA ASN A 92 7.57 6.94 18.92
C ASN A 92 6.38 7.78 18.48
N SER A 93 5.70 7.34 17.40
CA SER A 93 4.55 8.06 16.89
C SER A 93 3.36 8.00 17.84
N VAL A 94 2.92 6.78 18.18
CA VAL A 94 1.70 6.60 18.96
C VAL A 94 1.87 7.11 20.39
N ALA A 95 3.02 6.85 21.03
CA ALA A 95 3.27 7.32 22.39
C ALA A 95 3.37 8.85 22.47
N ALA A 96 3.99 9.52 21.48
CA ALA A 96 4.07 10.97 21.45
C ALA A 96 2.70 11.62 21.23
N ILE A 97 1.88 11.08 20.32
CA ILE A 97 0.55 11.59 20.01
C ILE A 97 -0.38 11.36 21.21
N GLU A 98 -0.38 10.16 21.78
CA GLU A 98 -1.24 9.81 22.93
C GLU A 98 -0.99 10.71 24.13
N ARG A 99 0.26 11.03 24.41
CA ARG A 99 0.64 11.91 25.55
C ARG A 99 -0.03 13.30 25.51
N VAL A 100 -0.30 13.83 24.30
CA VAL A 100 -0.95 15.14 24.10
C VAL A 100 -2.43 15.02 23.71
N SER A 101 -2.97 13.80 23.68
CA SER A 101 -4.32 13.50 23.17
C SER A 101 -5.16 12.72 24.19
N PRO A 102 -5.60 13.36 25.30
CA PRO A 102 -6.39 12.70 26.33
C PRO A 102 -7.73 12.16 25.82
N ASN A 103 -8.21 12.67 24.68
CA ASN A 103 -9.43 12.25 24.01
C ASN A 103 -9.18 11.34 22.80
N LEU A 104 -8.04 10.65 22.75
CA LEU A 104 -7.77 9.64 21.72
C LEU A 104 -8.85 8.54 21.79
N GLU A 105 -9.43 8.19 20.66
CA GLU A 105 -10.49 7.19 20.52
C GLU A 105 -9.99 5.91 19.82
N ARG A 106 -9.22 6.08 18.71
CA ARG A 106 -8.80 4.94 17.88
C ARG A 106 -7.42 5.10 17.28
N VAL A 107 -6.65 4.01 17.31
CA VAL A 107 -5.42 3.84 16.54
C VAL A 107 -5.64 2.77 15.46
N VAL A 108 -5.60 3.14 14.20
CA VAL A 108 -5.65 2.21 13.06
C VAL A 108 -4.24 1.90 12.62
N LEU A 109 -3.77 0.68 12.89
CA LEU A 109 -2.50 0.15 12.42
C LEU A 109 -2.69 -0.50 11.06
N ILE A 110 -1.78 -0.27 10.14
CA ILE A 110 -1.80 -0.89 8.82
C ILE A 110 -0.62 -1.85 8.74
N THR A 111 -0.91 -3.13 8.60
CA THR A 111 0.06 -4.19 8.41
C THR A 111 -0.05 -4.80 7.01
N GLY A 112 -0.38 -6.05 6.84
CA GLY A 112 -0.57 -6.68 5.54
C GLY A 112 -0.48 -8.20 5.58
N THR A 113 -0.71 -8.85 4.43
CA THR A 113 -0.73 -10.32 4.31
C THR A 113 0.61 -10.99 4.52
N LYS A 114 1.72 -10.26 4.53
CA LYS A 114 3.01 -10.75 5.00
C LYS A 114 2.96 -11.21 6.47
N TYR A 115 1.93 -10.82 7.22
CA TYR A 115 1.60 -11.39 8.53
C TYR A 115 1.46 -12.92 8.48
N TYR A 116 0.93 -13.46 7.39
CA TYR A 116 0.70 -14.90 7.18
C TYR A 116 1.87 -15.61 6.50
N GLY A 117 2.95 -14.91 6.20
CA GLY A 117 4.10 -15.47 5.48
C GLY A 117 3.93 -15.50 3.96
N SER A 118 2.99 -14.75 3.39
CA SER A 118 2.72 -14.71 1.94
C SER A 118 3.94 -14.38 1.07
N HIS A 119 4.99 -13.79 1.64
CA HIS A 119 6.25 -13.43 0.99
C HIS A 119 7.33 -14.53 1.09
N LEU A 120 7.08 -15.57 1.87
CA LEU A 120 8.05 -16.66 2.10
C LEU A 120 7.79 -17.87 1.21
N GLY A 121 6.56 -18.03 0.72
CA GLY A 121 6.16 -19.19 -0.08
C GLY A 121 4.67 -19.48 0.06
N PRO A 122 4.23 -20.67 -0.36
CA PRO A 122 2.86 -21.12 -0.17
C PRO A 122 2.45 -21.02 1.31
N PHE A 123 1.27 -20.48 1.55
CA PHE A 123 0.68 -20.33 2.88
C PHE A 123 -0.78 -20.78 2.85
N LYS A 124 -1.41 -20.92 4.01
CA LYS A 124 -2.82 -21.30 4.06
C LYS A 124 -3.67 -20.24 3.35
N THR A 125 -4.39 -20.64 2.30
CA THR A 125 -5.34 -19.81 1.55
C THR A 125 -6.75 -20.40 1.59
N PRO A 126 -7.80 -19.57 1.75
CA PRO A 126 -7.73 -18.15 2.11
C PRO A 126 -7.28 -17.94 3.56
N ALA A 127 -6.33 -17.00 3.77
CA ALA A 127 -5.85 -16.66 5.11
C ALA A 127 -6.95 -15.97 5.93
N ARG A 128 -7.02 -16.28 7.22
CA ARG A 128 -7.96 -15.68 8.17
C ARG A 128 -7.21 -14.91 9.25
N GLU A 129 -7.85 -13.93 9.85
CA GLU A 129 -7.27 -13.09 10.91
C GLU A 129 -6.87 -13.92 12.14
N THR A 130 -7.49 -15.08 12.33
CA THR A 130 -7.21 -16.04 13.41
C THR A 130 -6.10 -17.04 13.08
N ASP A 131 -5.56 -17.03 11.87
CA ASP A 131 -4.48 -17.92 11.49
C ASP A 131 -3.19 -17.59 12.25
N PRO A 132 -2.38 -18.58 12.58
CA PRO A 132 -1.16 -18.36 13.34
C PRO A 132 -0.15 -17.52 12.55
N ARG A 133 0.73 -16.87 13.27
CA ARG A 133 1.90 -16.18 12.71
C ARG A 133 2.84 -17.20 12.07
N HIS A 134 3.47 -16.80 10.96
CA HIS A 134 4.56 -17.60 10.41
C HIS A 134 5.79 -17.56 11.31
N ALA A 135 6.67 -18.53 11.18
CA ALA A 135 7.95 -18.52 11.85
C ALA A 135 8.90 -17.47 11.23
N GLY A 136 9.67 -16.79 12.07
CA GLY A 136 10.66 -15.80 11.65
C GLY A 136 10.29 -14.36 12.02
N ALA A 137 11.26 -13.47 11.81
CA ALA A 137 11.13 -12.04 12.14
C ALA A 137 10.11 -11.35 11.24
N ASN A 138 9.21 -10.58 11.84
CA ASN A 138 8.27 -9.75 11.11
C ASN A 138 7.86 -8.55 11.97
N TYR A 139 8.17 -7.35 11.50
CA TYR A 139 7.87 -6.12 12.25
C TYR A 139 6.36 -5.93 12.52
N TYR A 140 5.46 -6.53 11.73
CA TYR A 140 4.03 -6.52 12.04
C TYR A 140 3.72 -7.18 13.38
N PHE A 141 4.46 -8.24 13.73
CA PHE A 141 4.27 -8.93 15.00
C PHE A 141 4.66 -8.02 16.17
N ASP A 142 5.83 -7.41 16.10
CA ASP A 142 6.32 -6.50 17.13
C ASP A 142 5.43 -5.26 17.26
N GLN A 143 4.94 -4.75 16.13
CA GLN A 143 4.03 -3.60 16.11
C GLN A 143 2.70 -3.91 16.80
N ILE A 144 2.04 -5.02 16.46
CA ILE A 144 0.75 -5.37 17.04
C ILE A 144 0.87 -5.76 18.51
N ASP A 145 1.95 -6.46 18.89
CA ASP A 145 2.20 -6.84 20.26
C ASP A 145 2.38 -5.60 21.13
N TRP A 146 3.26 -4.69 20.73
CA TRP A 146 3.46 -3.45 21.45
C TRP A 146 2.17 -2.62 21.53
N LEU A 147 1.44 -2.46 20.43
CA LEU A 147 0.21 -1.66 20.41
C LEU A 147 -0.86 -2.24 21.34
N THR A 148 -1.00 -3.57 21.35
CA THR A 148 -1.94 -4.28 22.21
C THR A 148 -1.56 -4.14 23.69
N ASP A 149 -0.28 -4.25 24.01
CA ASP A 149 0.21 -4.09 25.38
C ASP A 149 0.11 -2.63 25.86
N PHE A 150 0.47 -1.69 25.02
CA PHE A 150 0.42 -0.26 25.32
C PHE A 150 -1.01 0.25 25.52
N GLN A 151 -1.99 -0.35 24.86
CA GLN A 151 -3.41 -0.01 24.99
C GLN A 151 -4.02 -0.47 26.32
N LYS A 152 -3.46 -1.48 27.00
CA LYS A 152 -4.05 -2.03 28.23
C LYS A 152 -4.31 -0.94 29.28
N GLY A 153 -5.54 -0.93 29.80
CA GLY A 153 -5.98 0.04 30.80
C GLY A 153 -6.30 1.45 30.27
N LYS A 154 -6.22 1.66 28.96
CA LYS A 154 -6.56 2.94 28.31
C LYS A 154 -7.96 2.89 27.68
N ARG A 155 -8.56 4.07 27.48
CA ARG A 155 -9.92 4.18 26.92
C ARG A 155 -9.98 4.04 25.41
N TRP A 156 -8.91 4.43 24.69
CA TRP A 156 -8.85 4.28 23.24
C TRP A 156 -8.67 2.81 22.85
N THR A 157 -9.02 2.48 21.62
CA THR A 157 -8.93 1.12 21.07
C THR A 157 -8.09 1.11 19.79
N TRP A 158 -7.72 -0.07 19.32
CA TRP A 158 -6.97 -0.21 18.06
C TRP A 158 -7.74 -1.04 17.03
N SER A 159 -7.35 -0.89 15.76
CA SER A 159 -7.72 -1.81 14.66
C SER A 159 -6.49 -2.11 13.82
N ASP A 160 -6.29 -3.37 13.41
CA ASP A 160 -5.21 -3.80 12.51
C ASP A 160 -5.80 -4.16 11.14
N LEU A 161 -5.40 -3.43 10.09
CA LEU A 161 -5.85 -3.67 8.73
C LEU A 161 -4.76 -4.35 7.91
N ARG A 162 -5.11 -5.47 7.28
CA ARG A 162 -4.19 -6.34 6.54
C ARG A 162 -4.52 -6.36 5.04
N PRO A 163 -4.12 -5.34 4.28
CA PRO A 163 -4.29 -5.34 2.83
C PRO A 163 -3.36 -6.34 2.15
N GLN A 164 -3.75 -6.75 0.92
CA GLN A 164 -2.91 -7.45 -0.03
C GLN A 164 -2.53 -6.50 -1.17
N THR A 165 -1.33 -6.57 -1.70
CA THR A 165 -0.80 -5.83 -2.86
C THR A 165 -1.60 -4.58 -3.21
N LEU A 166 -1.18 -3.44 -2.68
CA LEU A 166 -1.90 -2.18 -2.85
C LEU A 166 -1.80 -1.65 -4.28
N CYS A 167 -2.93 -1.23 -4.81
CA CYS A 167 -3.08 -0.59 -6.09
C CYS A 167 -3.40 0.90 -5.90
N GLY A 168 -2.39 1.75 -6.08
CA GLY A 168 -2.46 3.19 -5.96
C GLY A 168 -1.17 3.83 -6.42
N PHE A 169 -1.09 5.16 -6.38
CA PHE A 169 0.10 5.90 -6.77
C PHE A 169 0.48 6.95 -5.75
N ALA A 170 1.76 6.97 -5.41
CA ALA A 170 2.40 8.06 -4.68
C ALA A 170 3.82 8.23 -5.21
N PRO A 171 4.22 9.42 -5.68
CA PRO A 171 5.56 9.67 -6.21
C PRO A 171 6.64 9.33 -5.19
N GLY A 172 7.69 8.63 -5.63
CA GLY A 172 8.79 8.19 -4.78
C GLY A 172 8.47 7.06 -3.80
N MET A 173 7.29 6.43 -3.95
CA MET A 173 6.86 5.26 -3.15
C MET A 173 6.65 4.06 -4.06
N ALA A 174 7.64 3.24 -4.10
CA ALA A 174 7.83 2.24 -5.13
C ALA A 174 7.08 0.91 -4.93
N MET A 175 6.39 0.69 -3.81
CA MET A 175 5.67 -0.57 -3.54
C MET A 175 4.21 -0.52 -4.00
N SER A 176 4.02 -0.27 -5.30
CA SER A 176 2.73 -0.43 -5.98
C SER A 176 2.94 -1.18 -7.29
N ILE A 177 2.05 -2.09 -7.63
CA ILE A 177 2.15 -2.84 -8.88
C ILE A 177 1.73 -2.01 -10.10
N LEU A 178 0.92 -0.97 -9.92
CA LEU A 178 0.44 -0.13 -11.01
C LEU A 178 1.56 0.58 -11.76
N PRO A 179 2.51 1.29 -11.11
CA PRO A 179 3.65 1.88 -11.81
C PRO A 179 4.50 0.85 -12.53
N VAL A 180 4.66 -0.36 -11.96
CA VAL A 180 5.42 -1.44 -12.62
C VAL A 180 4.78 -1.80 -13.95
N ILE A 181 3.47 -2.07 -13.96
CA ILE A 181 2.73 -2.40 -15.18
C ILE A 181 2.77 -1.24 -16.18
N ALA A 182 2.50 -0.03 -15.72
CA ALA A 182 2.39 1.15 -16.58
C ALA A 182 3.72 1.52 -17.26
N VAL A 183 4.81 1.56 -16.50
CA VAL A 183 6.12 1.91 -17.04
C VAL A 183 6.69 0.76 -17.89
N TYR A 184 6.44 -0.51 -17.50
CA TYR A 184 6.77 -1.66 -18.32
C TYR A 184 6.08 -1.59 -19.69
N ALA A 185 4.77 -1.36 -19.71
CA ALA A 185 4.02 -1.22 -20.96
C ALA A 185 4.53 -0.05 -21.81
N ALA A 186 4.81 1.12 -21.21
CA ALA A 186 5.33 2.28 -21.93
C ALA A 186 6.69 2.00 -22.59
N ILE A 187 7.61 1.33 -21.88
CA ILE A 187 8.93 0.96 -22.40
C ILE A 187 8.81 -0.10 -23.49
N MET A 188 8.01 -1.16 -23.28
CA MET A 188 7.82 -2.20 -24.30
C MET A 188 7.22 -1.61 -25.57
N LYS A 189 6.25 -0.71 -25.47
CA LYS A 189 5.66 -0.01 -26.60
C LYS A 189 6.69 0.84 -27.37
N GLU A 190 7.51 1.62 -26.65
CA GLU A 190 8.56 2.44 -27.28
C GLU A 190 9.62 1.58 -28.00
N LEU A 191 9.88 0.38 -27.49
CA LEU A 191 10.77 -0.62 -28.10
C LEU A 191 10.12 -1.41 -29.25
N GLY A 192 8.84 -1.13 -29.57
CA GLY A 192 8.09 -1.86 -30.63
C GLY A 192 7.81 -3.32 -30.28
N ARG A 193 7.71 -3.66 -28.99
CA ARG A 193 7.47 -5.02 -28.50
C ARG A 193 6.07 -5.17 -27.93
N PRO A 194 5.44 -6.35 -28.05
CA PRO A 194 4.16 -6.63 -27.39
C PRO A 194 4.31 -6.62 -25.86
N LEU A 195 3.19 -6.48 -25.15
CA LEU A 195 3.16 -6.57 -23.70
C LEU A 195 3.12 -8.04 -23.27
N ALA A 196 4.29 -8.68 -23.17
CA ALA A 196 4.43 -10.05 -22.72
C ALA A 196 4.33 -10.17 -21.19
N TRP A 197 3.76 -11.28 -20.68
CA TRP A 197 3.80 -11.59 -19.26
C TRP A 197 5.25 -11.86 -18.81
N PRO A 198 5.81 -11.10 -17.84
CA PRO A 198 7.22 -11.24 -17.49
C PRO A 198 7.49 -12.28 -16.38
N GLY A 199 6.46 -12.79 -15.72
CA GLY A 199 6.61 -13.70 -14.57
C GLY A 199 7.03 -15.11 -14.97
N LYS A 200 7.39 -15.91 -13.98
CA LYS A 200 7.77 -17.33 -14.14
C LYS A 200 6.69 -18.12 -14.86
N PRO A 201 7.05 -19.21 -15.56
CA PRO A 201 6.08 -20.11 -16.15
C PRO A 201 5.04 -20.55 -15.11
N GLY A 202 3.76 -20.44 -15.46
CA GLY A 202 2.64 -20.80 -14.58
C GLY A 202 2.27 -19.78 -13.48
N SER A 203 3.11 -18.78 -13.18
CA SER A 203 2.78 -17.80 -12.12
C SER A 203 1.55 -16.95 -12.46
N GLY A 204 1.27 -16.68 -13.72
CA GLY A 204 0.07 -15.96 -14.16
C GLY A 204 -1.24 -16.73 -13.97
N SER A 205 -1.19 -18.05 -13.72
CA SER A 205 -2.37 -18.90 -13.55
C SER A 205 -2.84 -19.05 -12.09
N ASN A 206 -2.06 -18.56 -11.10
CA ASN A 206 -2.45 -18.63 -9.71
C ASN A 206 -3.56 -17.61 -9.39
N ILE A 207 -4.37 -17.91 -8.38
CA ILE A 207 -5.34 -16.96 -7.85
C ILE A 207 -4.60 -15.83 -7.15
N TYR A 208 -4.98 -14.60 -7.45
CA TYR A 208 -4.39 -13.41 -6.84
C TYR A 208 -5.47 -12.45 -6.36
N GLN A 209 -5.17 -11.72 -5.30
CA GLN A 209 -6.00 -10.62 -4.79
C GLN A 209 -5.16 -9.35 -4.69
N VAL A 210 -5.83 -8.21 -4.79
CA VAL A 210 -5.25 -6.89 -4.62
C VAL A 210 -6.18 -6.02 -3.77
N THR A 211 -5.69 -4.83 -3.42
CA THR A 211 -6.46 -3.84 -2.69
C THR A 211 -6.35 -2.49 -3.38
N ASP A 212 -7.44 -1.95 -3.88
CA ASP A 212 -7.54 -0.55 -4.34
C ASP A 212 -7.26 0.38 -3.15
N SER A 213 -6.40 1.37 -3.34
CA SER A 213 -6.02 2.29 -2.26
C SER A 213 -7.15 3.22 -1.83
N GLY A 214 -8.09 3.54 -2.72
CA GLY A 214 -9.30 4.31 -2.38
C GLY A 214 -10.27 3.47 -1.56
N HIS A 215 -10.51 2.23 -1.97
CA HIS A 215 -11.29 1.25 -1.21
C HIS A 215 -10.67 0.99 0.17
N PHE A 216 -9.34 0.86 0.23
CA PHE A 216 -8.62 0.73 1.50
C PHE A 216 -8.82 1.94 2.42
N ALA A 217 -8.85 3.16 1.87
CA ALA A 217 -9.11 4.37 2.67
C ALA A 217 -10.55 4.38 3.24
N ASN A 218 -11.54 3.84 2.49
CA ASN A 218 -12.91 3.63 3.01
C ASN A 218 -12.90 2.63 4.17
N ALA A 219 -12.18 1.51 4.03
CA ALA A 219 -12.02 0.52 5.11
C ALA A 219 -11.31 1.10 6.34
N ALA A 220 -10.31 1.95 6.13
CA ALA A 220 -9.61 2.62 7.23
C ALA A 220 -10.53 3.58 8.00
N LEU A 221 -11.37 4.35 7.29
CA LEU A 221 -12.38 5.20 7.91
C LEU A 221 -13.41 4.37 8.68
N TRP A 222 -13.94 3.29 8.08
CA TRP A 222 -14.84 2.35 8.76
C TRP A 222 -14.20 1.79 10.03
N ALA A 223 -12.97 1.29 9.95
CA ALA A 223 -12.26 0.73 11.11
C ALA A 223 -12.00 1.77 12.21
N ALA A 224 -11.85 3.04 11.83
CA ALA A 224 -11.67 4.14 12.78
C ALA A 224 -12.94 4.52 13.52
N THR A 225 -14.13 4.37 12.90
CA THR A 225 -15.37 4.95 13.38
C THR A 225 -16.40 3.92 13.86
N ASP A 226 -16.33 2.67 13.42
CA ASP A 226 -17.26 1.63 13.84
C ASP A 226 -16.83 0.98 15.15
N ALA A 227 -17.73 0.93 16.11
CA ALA A 227 -17.48 0.36 17.44
C ALA A 227 -17.12 -1.14 17.38
N ARG A 228 -17.62 -1.88 16.39
CA ARG A 228 -17.31 -3.31 16.20
C ARG A 228 -15.85 -3.57 15.84
N CYS A 229 -15.14 -2.53 15.41
CA CYS A 229 -13.73 -2.61 15.03
C CYS A 229 -12.77 -2.44 16.22
N ALA A 230 -13.30 -2.19 17.42
CA ALA A 230 -12.47 -2.01 18.62
C ALA A 230 -11.66 -3.28 18.96
N ASN A 231 -10.34 -3.15 18.98
CA ASN A 231 -9.37 -4.21 19.28
C ASN A 231 -9.51 -5.43 18.36
N GLN A 232 -9.66 -5.17 17.06
CA GLN A 232 -9.86 -6.19 16.05
C GLN A 232 -8.87 -6.07 14.89
N ALA A 233 -8.53 -7.22 14.29
CA ALA A 233 -7.81 -7.30 13.02
C ALA A 233 -8.77 -7.66 11.88
N TYR A 234 -8.50 -7.12 10.67
CA TYR A 234 -9.28 -7.39 9.46
C TYR A 234 -8.40 -7.54 8.24
N ASN A 235 -8.62 -8.60 7.47
CA ASN A 235 -8.15 -8.66 6.09
C ASN A 235 -8.97 -7.70 5.22
N ILE A 236 -8.29 -6.87 4.45
CA ILE A 236 -8.93 -5.91 3.53
C ILE A 236 -8.36 -6.12 2.13
N THR A 237 -9.20 -6.60 1.22
CA THR A 237 -8.91 -6.71 -0.22
C THR A 237 -10.08 -6.14 -1.00
N ASN A 238 -9.99 -6.09 -2.32
CA ASN A 238 -11.11 -5.65 -3.17
C ASN A 238 -12.38 -6.50 -2.97
N GLY A 239 -12.25 -7.70 -2.45
CA GLY A 239 -13.37 -8.60 -2.15
C GLY A 239 -13.64 -9.64 -3.23
N ASP A 240 -12.93 -9.58 -4.34
CA ASP A 240 -12.88 -10.54 -5.43
C ASP A 240 -11.52 -11.24 -5.53
N TYR A 241 -11.27 -11.93 -6.63
CA TYR A 241 -10.01 -12.57 -6.99
C TYR A 241 -9.92 -12.75 -8.51
N PHE A 242 -8.71 -12.77 -9.03
CA PHE A 242 -8.45 -12.89 -10.47
C PHE A 242 -7.21 -13.74 -10.74
N ARG A 243 -6.91 -13.97 -12.02
CA ARG A 243 -5.66 -14.55 -12.52
C ARG A 243 -5.01 -13.57 -13.47
N TRP A 244 -3.71 -13.32 -13.30
CA TRP A 244 -2.97 -12.40 -14.16
C TRP A 244 -3.10 -12.74 -15.64
N GLN A 245 -3.09 -14.03 -15.99
CA GLN A 245 -3.24 -14.47 -17.38
C GLN A 245 -4.56 -14.02 -18.03
N ASN A 246 -5.63 -13.88 -17.27
CA ASN A 246 -6.93 -13.44 -17.78
C ASN A 246 -7.01 -11.91 -17.88
N LEU A 247 -6.39 -11.22 -16.94
CA LEU A 247 -6.34 -9.76 -16.89
C LEU A 247 -5.31 -9.18 -17.87
N TRP A 248 -4.22 -9.87 -18.16
CA TRP A 248 -3.08 -9.33 -18.93
C TRP A 248 -3.45 -8.79 -20.31
N PRO A 249 -4.31 -9.44 -21.12
CA PRO A 249 -4.78 -8.90 -22.39
C PRO A 249 -5.54 -7.56 -22.24
N GLN A 250 -6.31 -7.39 -21.18
CA GLN A 250 -7.03 -6.14 -20.90
C GLN A 250 -6.04 -5.03 -20.57
N LEU A 251 -4.98 -5.33 -19.80
CA LEU A 251 -3.92 -4.36 -19.49
C LEU A 251 -3.18 -3.93 -20.76
N ALA A 252 -2.88 -4.86 -21.66
CA ALA A 252 -2.26 -4.54 -22.95
C ALA A 252 -3.17 -3.60 -23.78
N ALA A 253 -4.47 -3.86 -23.81
CA ALA A 253 -5.45 -3.03 -24.53
C ALA A 253 -5.52 -1.58 -24.00
N VAL A 254 -5.36 -1.35 -22.67
CA VAL A 254 -5.29 0.01 -22.08
C VAL A 254 -4.18 0.83 -22.74
N PHE A 255 -3.06 0.21 -23.09
CA PHE A 255 -1.92 0.86 -23.73
C PHE A 255 -1.96 0.76 -25.27
N CYS A 256 -3.07 0.30 -25.88
CA CYS A 256 -3.19 0.04 -27.30
C CYS A 256 -2.04 -0.88 -27.79
N MET A 257 -1.80 -1.96 -27.08
CA MET A 257 -0.78 -2.98 -27.37
C MET A 257 -1.44 -4.35 -27.49
N GLU A 258 -0.76 -5.26 -28.21
CA GLU A 258 -1.08 -6.68 -28.18
C GLU A 258 -0.47 -7.34 -26.95
N ALA A 259 -1.20 -8.27 -26.33
CA ALA A 259 -0.63 -9.17 -25.34
C ALA A 259 0.28 -10.18 -26.06
N GLY A 260 1.55 -10.19 -25.70
CA GLY A 260 2.51 -11.13 -26.25
C GLY A 260 2.49 -12.49 -25.56
N GLU A 261 3.10 -13.49 -26.19
CA GLU A 261 3.40 -14.76 -25.53
C GLU A 261 4.22 -14.52 -24.24
N PRO A 262 3.97 -15.31 -23.18
CA PRO A 262 4.74 -15.18 -21.94
C PRO A 262 6.26 -15.21 -22.19
N SER A 263 6.95 -14.23 -21.67
CA SER A 263 8.40 -14.06 -21.80
C SER A 263 9.03 -13.85 -20.42
N PRO A 264 9.27 -14.93 -19.68
CA PRO A 264 9.82 -14.83 -18.33
C PRO A 264 11.14 -14.07 -18.30
N MET A 265 11.23 -13.06 -17.44
CA MET A 265 12.42 -12.23 -17.30
C MET A 265 12.54 -11.69 -15.88
N ASN A 266 13.76 -11.35 -15.46
CA ASN A 266 13.99 -10.53 -14.28
C ASN A 266 13.82 -9.06 -14.69
N LEU A 267 12.74 -8.41 -14.23
CA LEU A 267 12.45 -7.01 -14.57
C LEU A 267 13.53 -6.07 -14.03
N THR A 268 14.09 -6.33 -12.86
CA THR A 268 15.17 -5.51 -12.29
C THR A 268 16.40 -5.49 -13.21
N GLU A 269 16.79 -6.64 -13.76
CA GLU A 269 17.92 -6.76 -14.70
C GLU A 269 17.58 -6.18 -16.07
N PHE A 270 16.43 -6.55 -16.63
CA PHE A 270 16.00 -6.10 -17.96
C PHE A 270 15.84 -4.58 -18.04
N MET A 271 15.41 -3.95 -16.96
CA MET A 271 15.14 -2.52 -16.89
C MET A 271 16.34 -1.67 -16.43
N ALA A 272 17.45 -2.29 -16.02
CA ALA A 272 18.59 -1.60 -15.44
C ALA A 272 19.18 -0.48 -16.33
N ASP A 273 19.13 -0.64 -17.65
CA ASP A 273 19.64 0.29 -18.67
C ASP A 273 18.54 1.09 -19.38
N LYS A 274 17.29 1.05 -18.95
CA LYS A 274 16.14 1.65 -19.65
C LYS A 274 15.80 3.09 -19.21
N ALA A 275 16.55 3.67 -18.26
CA ALA A 275 16.34 5.06 -17.85
C ALA A 275 16.40 6.06 -19.05
N PRO A 276 17.34 5.95 -20.01
CA PRO A 276 17.33 6.83 -21.19
C PRO A 276 16.10 6.65 -22.09
N VAL A 277 15.55 5.42 -22.17
CA VAL A 277 14.28 5.16 -22.91
C VAL A 277 13.15 5.88 -22.22
N TRP A 278 13.07 5.78 -20.89
CA TRP A 278 12.08 6.49 -20.09
C TRP A 278 12.15 8.00 -20.27
N ASP A 279 13.36 8.59 -20.20
CA ASP A 279 13.57 10.02 -20.42
C ASP A 279 13.09 10.46 -21.82
N THR A 280 13.28 9.61 -22.83
CA THR A 280 12.79 9.85 -24.19
C THR A 280 11.26 9.84 -24.21
N ILE A 281 10.61 8.86 -23.56
CA ILE A 281 9.15 8.76 -23.43
C ILE A 281 8.60 10.00 -22.74
N VAL A 282 9.17 10.42 -21.60
CA VAL A 282 8.73 11.61 -20.86
C VAL A 282 8.75 12.84 -21.75
N LYS A 283 9.82 13.07 -22.50
CA LYS A 283 9.94 14.21 -23.44
C LYS A 283 8.99 14.10 -24.62
N LYS A 284 8.90 12.93 -25.23
CA LYS A 284 8.07 12.68 -26.44
C LYS A 284 6.58 12.92 -26.18
N TYR A 285 6.10 12.53 -25.03
CA TYR A 285 4.67 12.61 -24.68
C TYR A 285 4.34 13.76 -23.71
N GLY A 286 5.31 14.60 -23.31
CA GLY A 286 5.09 15.71 -22.39
C GLY A 286 4.60 15.27 -21.01
N LEU A 287 5.11 14.14 -20.50
CA LEU A 287 4.69 13.57 -19.22
C LEU A 287 5.22 14.36 -18.03
N LYS A 288 4.66 14.11 -16.86
CA LYS A 288 5.24 14.60 -15.59
C LYS A 288 6.68 14.13 -15.46
N PRO A 289 7.62 15.00 -15.04
CA PRO A 289 9.05 14.71 -15.08
C PRO A 289 9.50 13.83 -13.90
N TYR A 290 8.82 12.71 -13.70
CA TYR A 290 9.27 11.72 -12.71
C TYR A 290 10.49 10.99 -13.23
N ARG A 291 11.51 10.90 -12.38
CA ARG A 291 12.69 10.09 -12.66
C ARG A 291 12.32 8.61 -12.69
N PHE A 292 13.09 7.83 -13.43
CA PHE A 292 12.85 6.41 -13.59
C PHE A 292 12.86 5.63 -12.27
N ASP A 293 13.79 5.98 -11.36
CA ASP A 293 13.90 5.38 -10.02
C ASP A 293 12.87 5.89 -9.00
N GLU A 294 12.17 6.99 -9.31
CA GLU A 294 11.11 7.54 -8.48
C GLU A 294 9.72 7.01 -8.85
N VAL A 295 9.51 6.68 -10.13
CA VAL A 295 8.19 6.27 -10.64
C VAL A 295 7.94 4.79 -10.46
N VAL A 296 8.97 3.94 -10.42
CA VAL A 296 8.83 2.48 -10.41
C VAL A 296 9.89 1.79 -9.56
N ALA A 297 9.51 0.68 -8.90
CA ALA A 297 10.43 -0.26 -8.26
C ALA A 297 10.32 -1.65 -8.89
N TRP A 298 11.25 -1.97 -9.74
CA TRP A 298 11.29 -3.24 -10.46
C TRP A 298 11.35 -4.48 -9.55
N PRO A 299 12.11 -4.47 -8.42
CA PRO A 299 12.10 -5.60 -7.48
C PRO A 299 10.72 -5.95 -6.94
N PHE A 300 9.81 -4.96 -6.83
CA PHE A 300 8.44 -5.24 -6.43
C PHE A 300 7.65 -5.94 -7.54
N GLY A 301 7.89 -5.60 -8.80
CA GLY A 301 7.35 -6.31 -9.96
C GLY A 301 7.82 -7.75 -10.00
N ASP A 302 9.11 -7.97 -9.86
CA ASP A 302 9.70 -9.32 -9.80
C ASP A 302 9.09 -10.15 -8.66
N TYR A 303 8.89 -9.55 -7.49
CA TYR A 303 8.22 -10.22 -6.37
C TYR A 303 6.78 -10.63 -6.70
N VAL A 304 5.97 -9.72 -7.24
CA VAL A 304 4.55 -9.97 -7.52
C VAL A 304 4.38 -10.98 -8.66
N PHE A 305 5.06 -10.77 -9.80
CA PHE A 305 4.88 -11.58 -11.00
C PHE A 305 5.51 -12.97 -10.90
N ASN A 306 6.47 -13.17 -10.01
CA ASN A 306 7.09 -14.48 -9.78
C ASN A 306 6.43 -15.28 -8.65
N THR A 307 5.36 -14.78 -8.04
CA THR A 307 4.57 -15.53 -7.06
C THR A 307 3.92 -16.72 -7.74
N SER A 308 4.32 -17.93 -7.36
CA SER A 308 3.90 -19.19 -7.98
C SER A 308 2.95 -20.02 -7.11
N TRP A 309 2.20 -19.36 -6.25
CA TRP A 309 1.16 -19.93 -5.37
C TRP A 309 -0.03 -18.99 -5.29
N ASP A 310 -1.17 -19.52 -4.86
CA ASP A 310 -2.37 -18.72 -4.64
C ASP A 310 -2.14 -17.71 -3.51
N VAL A 311 -2.58 -16.47 -3.73
CA VAL A 311 -2.54 -15.39 -2.73
C VAL A 311 -3.95 -14.93 -2.48
N MET A 312 -4.52 -15.39 -1.35
CA MET A 312 -5.92 -15.16 -1.05
C MET A 312 -6.14 -14.98 0.46
N SER A 313 -6.86 -13.94 0.82
CA SER A 313 -7.33 -13.64 2.19
C SER A 313 -8.84 -13.74 2.27
N ASN A 314 -9.34 -14.25 3.39
CA ASN A 314 -10.76 -14.30 3.68
C ASN A 314 -11.21 -12.94 4.23
N VAL A 315 -12.19 -12.30 3.57
CA VAL A 315 -12.75 -11.00 3.94
C VAL A 315 -14.14 -11.11 4.58
N THR A 316 -14.54 -12.31 5.00
CA THR A 316 -15.88 -12.53 5.59
C THR A 316 -16.06 -11.73 6.87
N LYS A 317 -15.03 -11.63 7.71
CA LYS A 317 -15.11 -10.92 8.99
C LYS A 317 -15.42 -9.43 8.81
N CYS A 318 -14.74 -8.73 7.92
CA CYS A 318 -15.02 -7.31 7.70
C CYS A 318 -16.44 -7.09 7.16
N ARG A 319 -16.93 -7.97 6.28
CA ARG A 319 -18.31 -7.93 5.79
C ARG A 319 -19.34 -8.17 6.90
N GLN A 320 -19.13 -9.17 7.77
CA GLN A 320 -19.99 -9.43 8.93
C GLN A 320 -20.02 -8.26 9.92
N HIS A 321 -18.93 -7.49 9.98
CA HIS A 321 -18.82 -6.30 10.83
C HIS A 321 -19.22 -5.00 10.10
N GLY A 322 -19.83 -5.10 8.90
CA GLY A 322 -20.50 -3.98 8.21
C GLY A 322 -19.69 -3.27 7.14
N PHE A 323 -18.50 -3.74 6.80
CA PHE A 323 -17.80 -3.26 5.63
C PHE A 323 -18.18 -4.11 4.41
N HIS A 324 -19.19 -3.66 3.66
CA HIS A 324 -19.79 -4.39 2.54
C HIS A 324 -19.27 -3.98 1.16
N GLU A 325 -18.44 -2.94 1.09
CA GLU A 325 -17.89 -2.47 -0.18
C GLU A 325 -17.05 -3.55 -0.84
N VAL A 326 -17.14 -3.63 -2.16
CA VAL A 326 -16.35 -4.50 -3.03
C VAL A 326 -15.90 -3.70 -4.25
N VAL A 327 -14.77 -4.09 -4.81
CA VAL A 327 -14.22 -3.51 -6.04
C VAL A 327 -13.91 -4.64 -6.99
N ASP A 328 -14.36 -4.54 -8.24
CA ASP A 328 -13.92 -5.43 -9.30
C ASP A 328 -12.45 -5.10 -9.64
N SER A 329 -11.58 -6.10 -9.47
CA SER A 329 -10.13 -5.89 -9.64
C SER A 329 -9.75 -5.65 -11.10
N GLU A 330 -10.41 -6.27 -12.07
CA GLU A 330 -10.12 -6.09 -13.48
C GLU A 330 -10.52 -4.68 -13.94
N GLU A 331 -11.73 -4.24 -13.58
CA GLU A 331 -12.20 -2.87 -13.84
C GLU A 331 -11.32 -1.82 -13.12
N MET A 332 -10.89 -2.11 -11.89
CA MET A 332 -9.99 -1.24 -11.12
C MET A 332 -8.66 -1.03 -11.84
N PHE A 333 -8.03 -2.09 -12.34
CA PHE A 333 -6.77 -1.95 -13.06
C PHE A 333 -6.93 -1.10 -14.31
N VAL A 334 -7.95 -1.37 -15.12
CA VAL A 334 -8.26 -0.58 -16.32
C VAL A 334 -8.47 0.88 -15.96
N ARG A 335 -9.28 1.17 -14.97
CA ARG A 335 -9.58 2.53 -14.50
C ARG A 335 -8.32 3.26 -14.00
N LEU A 336 -7.54 2.63 -13.13
CA LEU A 336 -6.36 3.27 -12.53
C LEU A 336 -5.24 3.49 -13.56
N LEU A 337 -5.03 2.57 -14.47
CA LEU A 337 -4.05 2.74 -15.56
C LEU A 337 -4.49 3.80 -16.57
N THR A 338 -5.80 3.88 -16.86
CA THR A 338 -6.35 4.98 -17.66
C THR A 338 -6.12 6.33 -16.98
N GLN A 339 -6.37 6.42 -15.67
CA GLN A 339 -6.06 7.63 -14.89
C GLN A 339 -4.58 8.00 -14.93
N PHE A 340 -3.66 7.02 -14.94
CA PHE A 340 -2.22 7.30 -15.07
C PHE A 340 -1.89 8.00 -16.38
N ARG A 341 -2.55 7.59 -17.47
CA ARG A 341 -2.43 8.23 -18.79
C ARG A 341 -3.02 9.64 -18.78
N GLU A 342 -4.23 9.82 -18.29
CA GLU A 342 -4.92 11.12 -18.18
C GLU A 342 -4.14 12.12 -17.32
N GLN A 343 -3.47 11.63 -16.28
CA GLN A 343 -2.64 12.46 -15.39
C GLN A 343 -1.25 12.74 -15.96
N GLY A 344 -0.90 12.21 -17.12
CA GLY A 344 0.41 12.36 -17.73
C GLY A 344 1.53 11.68 -16.92
N ILE A 345 1.25 10.55 -16.30
CA ILE A 345 2.26 9.71 -15.62
C ILE A 345 2.90 8.77 -16.64
N VAL A 346 2.10 8.20 -17.55
CA VAL A 346 2.53 7.36 -18.68
C VAL A 346 1.76 7.77 -19.94
N PRO A 347 2.23 7.40 -21.17
CA PRO A 347 1.60 7.78 -22.44
C PRO A 347 0.30 7.05 -22.73
#